data_080613cd053624c8c4a399c158af67e3
#
_entry.id   080613cd053624c8c4a399c158af67e3
#
_cell.length_a   1.000
_cell.length_b   1.000
_cell.length_c   1.000
_cell.angle_alpha   90.00
_cell.angle_beta   90.00
_cell.angle_gamma   90.00
#
_symmetry.space_group_name_H-M   'P 1'
#
loop_
_entity.id
_entity.type
_entity.pdbx_description
1 polymer ?
#
loop_
_entity_poly.entity_id
_entity_poly.type
_entity_poly.pdbx_seq_one_letter_code
_entity_poly.pdbx_strand_id
1 'polypeptide(L)'
;VIGVDSFDDLFAGLPENVRLKEPLAMADGLSEEEVLREFRKAAGRNQGMDSLTSFLGGGMYDCAIPAAVDAIAGRSEFLTAYTPYQPEVSQGTLQVIYEWQTFICRMTGLDVSNASMYDGATALSEAVMLTLADRRSKTVVLPATLNPRYHRVVSTTMRGMGYEVKVAPAGADGRVDVQALAAMVDDSVGAVVVQNPNYLGQVEDVDAISAVAQQNKAHLVASVNPVSLSVLKTPAEYGASVAVGDAQPFGVPVSWGGPLLGFMACVDKLKRRLPGRVVGATTDNRGQSGYVLTLQTREQHIRREKATSNICSNQGLNALKATVYMS
;
A
#
# COMPACT_ATOMS: atom_id res chain seq x y z
N VAL A 1 -5.54 47.52 16.21
CA VAL A 1 -6.65 46.69 16.66
C VAL A 1 -6.21 45.72 17.76
N ILE A 2 -4.96 45.24 17.75
CA ILE A 2 -4.41 44.34 18.76
C ILE A 2 -3.55 45.08 19.81
N GLY A 3 -3.41 46.42 19.73
CA GLY A 3 -2.74 47.25 20.73
C GLY A 3 -1.20 47.16 20.75
N VAL A 4 -0.60 46.84 19.59
CA VAL A 4 0.84 46.88 19.36
C VAL A 4 1.18 47.79 18.21
N ASP A 5 2.33 48.48 18.30
CA ASP A 5 2.75 49.49 17.31
C ASP A 5 3.71 48.91 16.25
N SER A 6 4.37 47.78 16.60
CA SER A 6 5.32 47.13 15.71
C SER A 6 5.14 45.61 15.72
N PHE A 7 5.74 44.95 14.69
CA PHE A 7 5.79 43.50 14.64
C PHE A 7 6.62 42.89 15.78
N ASP A 8 7.66 43.61 16.22
CA ASP A 8 8.53 43.20 17.35
C ASP A 8 7.79 43.17 18.69
N ASP A 9 6.81 44.02 18.88
CA ASP A 9 6.01 44.04 20.11
C ASP A 9 5.23 42.74 20.33
N LEU A 10 4.90 42.02 19.23
CA LEU A 10 4.28 40.71 19.33
C LEU A 10 5.17 39.68 19.99
N PHE A 11 6.48 39.88 19.96
CA PHE A 11 7.48 38.98 20.51
C PHE A 11 8.06 39.48 21.84
N ALA A 12 7.53 40.56 22.41
CA ALA A 12 8.02 41.15 23.67
C ALA A 12 8.02 40.15 24.84
N GLY A 13 7.16 39.11 24.80
CA GLY A 13 7.12 38.06 25.81
C GLY A 13 8.18 36.97 25.66
N LEU A 14 8.97 36.98 24.58
CA LEU A 14 10.02 36.00 24.38
C LEU A 14 11.33 36.46 25.02
N PRO A 15 12.06 35.56 25.71
CA PRO A 15 13.38 35.90 26.27
C PRO A 15 14.37 36.28 25.15
N GLU A 16 15.19 37.29 25.40
CA GLU A 16 16.17 37.82 24.44
C GLU A 16 17.13 36.77 23.87
N ASN A 17 17.49 35.79 24.70
CA ASN A 17 18.44 34.73 24.33
C ASN A 17 17.86 33.69 23.34
N VAL A 18 16.55 33.69 23.11
CA VAL A 18 15.90 32.79 22.12
C VAL A 18 15.40 33.55 20.88
N ARG A 19 15.58 34.88 20.85
CA ARG A 19 15.23 35.71 19.70
C ARG A 19 16.40 35.78 18.73
N LEU A 20 16.11 35.57 17.44
CA LEU A 20 17.10 35.86 16.40
C LEU A 20 17.30 37.37 16.29
N LYS A 21 18.57 37.83 16.37
CA LYS A 21 18.93 39.25 16.24
C LYS A 21 19.24 39.64 14.78
N GLU A 22 19.60 38.65 13.98
CA GLU A 22 19.90 38.82 12.56
C GLU A 22 18.99 37.92 11.73
N PRO A 23 18.65 38.29 10.50
CA PRO A 23 17.96 37.41 9.57
C PRO A 23 18.72 36.08 9.39
N LEU A 24 18.00 35.03 9.04
CA LEU A 24 18.64 33.76 8.71
C LEU A 24 19.66 33.96 7.57
N ALA A 25 20.84 33.34 7.70
CA ALA A 25 21.88 33.38 6.67
C ALA A 25 21.49 32.52 5.46
N MET A 26 20.45 32.93 4.75
CA MET A 26 19.90 32.28 3.56
C MET A 26 19.85 33.30 2.42
N ALA A 27 20.02 32.82 1.20
CA ALA A 27 19.79 33.64 0.02
C ALA A 27 18.32 34.10 -0.06
N ASP A 28 18.11 35.27 -0.65
CA ASP A 28 16.76 35.76 -0.92
C ASP A 28 15.96 34.77 -1.79
N GLY A 29 14.65 34.77 -1.63
CA GLY A 29 13.76 33.94 -2.44
C GLY A 29 13.83 34.32 -3.92
N LEU A 30 13.79 33.30 -4.77
CA LEU A 30 13.71 33.48 -6.20
C LEU A 30 12.27 33.75 -6.63
N SER A 31 12.08 34.46 -7.74
CA SER A 31 10.79 34.56 -8.40
C SER A 31 10.33 33.20 -8.96
N GLU A 32 9.02 33.04 -9.19
CA GLU A 32 8.48 31.81 -9.79
C GLU A 32 9.18 31.44 -11.10
N GLU A 33 9.43 32.41 -11.97
CA GLU A 33 10.10 32.19 -13.25
C GLU A 33 11.55 31.72 -13.08
N GLU A 34 12.27 32.26 -12.11
CA GLU A 34 13.63 31.83 -11.80
C GLU A 34 13.66 30.41 -11.23
N VAL A 35 12.74 30.10 -10.31
CA VAL A 35 12.59 28.73 -9.77
C VAL A 35 12.29 27.75 -10.90
N LEU A 36 11.30 28.03 -11.75
CA LEU A 36 10.95 27.16 -12.88
C LEU A 36 12.13 26.97 -13.84
N ARG A 37 12.92 28.01 -14.12
CA ARG A 37 14.10 27.93 -14.99
C ARG A 37 15.16 27.00 -14.38
N GLU A 38 15.48 27.17 -13.10
CA GLU A 38 16.48 26.35 -12.42
C GLU A 38 16.04 24.88 -12.33
N PHE A 39 14.77 24.64 -12.01
CA PHE A 39 14.25 23.26 -11.95
C PHE A 39 14.17 22.59 -13.33
N ARG A 40 13.79 23.32 -14.39
CA ARG A 40 13.85 22.79 -15.77
C ARG A 40 15.28 22.45 -16.20
N LYS A 41 16.25 23.30 -15.86
CA LYS A 41 17.68 23.01 -16.11
C LYS A 41 18.15 21.76 -15.35
N ALA A 42 17.76 21.61 -14.08
CA ALA A 42 18.08 20.42 -13.30
C ALA A 42 17.37 19.16 -13.85
N ALA A 43 16.09 19.27 -14.17
CA ALA A 43 15.30 18.18 -14.76
C ALA A 43 15.87 17.70 -16.11
N GLY A 44 16.30 18.62 -16.96
CA GLY A 44 16.92 18.29 -18.26
C GLY A 44 18.22 17.48 -18.18
N ARG A 45 18.81 17.30 -16.99
CA ARG A 45 19.95 16.41 -16.75
C ARG A 45 19.55 14.96 -16.52
N ASN A 46 18.27 14.69 -16.32
CA ASN A 46 17.76 13.34 -16.15
C ASN A 46 17.35 12.75 -17.49
N GLN A 47 17.45 11.44 -17.58
CA GLN A 47 16.96 10.67 -18.72
C GLN A 47 15.76 9.85 -18.25
N GLY A 48 14.59 10.19 -18.78
CA GLY A 48 13.33 9.53 -18.43
C GLY A 48 13.02 8.36 -19.36
N MET A 49 12.00 7.58 -19.00
CA MET A 49 11.52 6.43 -19.76
C MET A 49 10.81 6.82 -21.07
N ASP A 50 10.52 8.10 -21.25
CA ASP A 50 10.08 8.69 -22.52
C ASP A 50 11.18 8.68 -23.59
N SER A 51 12.44 8.65 -23.18
CA SER A 51 13.62 8.66 -24.06
C SER A 51 14.46 7.38 -23.99
N LEU A 52 14.21 6.52 -23.00
CA LEU A 52 14.98 5.29 -22.77
C LEU A 52 14.05 4.07 -22.67
N THR A 53 14.46 2.96 -23.30
CA THR A 53 13.85 1.66 -23.04
C THR A 53 14.46 1.03 -21.79
N SER A 54 13.65 0.81 -20.75
CA SER A 54 14.10 0.25 -19.49
C SER A 54 13.73 -1.23 -19.37
N PHE A 55 14.74 -2.03 -19.00
CA PHE A 55 14.57 -3.45 -18.64
C PHE A 55 14.89 -3.71 -17.16
N LEU A 56 14.88 -2.69 -16.32
CA LEU A 56 15.28 -2.81 -14.91
C LEU A 56 14.29 -3.65 -14.10
N GLY A 57 12.99 -3.54 -14.38
CA GLY A 57 11.95 -4.28 -13.64
C GLY A 57 11.97 -4.02 -12.13
N GLY A 58 11.95 -5.09 -11.35
CA GLY A 58 12.11 -5.01 -9.89
C GLY A 58 10.87 -4.52 -9.15
N GLY A 59 9.68 -4.58 -9.77
CA GLY A 59 8.41 -4.20 -9.18
C GLY A 59 7.91 -2.81 -9.58
N MET A 60 8.64 -2.12 -10.47
CA MET A 60 8.24 -0.82 -11.02
C MET A 60 8.24 -0.91 -12.54
N TYR A 61 7.11 -0.58 -13.16
CA TYR A 61 6.90 -0.80 -14.58
C TYR A 61 6.34 0.45 -15.25
N ASP A 62 6.88 0.75 -16.43
CA ASP A 62 6.30 1.76 -17.31
C ASP A 62 5.03 1.21 -17.94
N CYS A 63 3.93 1.96 -17.81
CA CYS A 63 2.62 1.59 -18.32
C CYS A 63 1.99 2.79 -19.02
N ALA A 64 1.26 2.53 -20.09
CA ALA A 64 0.46 3.56 -20.74
C ALA A 64 -0.63 4.07 -19.78
N ILE A 65 -0.65 5.38 -19.56
CA ILE A 65 -1.63 6.04 -18.69
C ILE A 65 -2.55 6.90 -19.55
N PRO A 66 -3.86 6.56 -19.64
CA PRO A 66 -4.83 7.39 -20.35
C PRO A 66 -4.90 8.82 -19.79
N ALA A 67 -5.03 9.83 -20.65
CA ALA A 67 -5.13 11.23 -20.25
C ALA A 67 -6.30 11.50 -19.28
N ALA A 68 -7.36 10.69 -19.34
CA ALA A 68 -8.50 10.77 -18.42
C ALA A 68 -8.11 10.59 -16.95
N VAL A 69 -7.08 9.79 -16.66
CA VAL A 69 -6.60 9.53 -15.28
C VAL A 69 -6.16 10.84 -14.63
N ASP A 70 -5.26 11.57 -15.26
CA ASP A 70 -4.78 12.84 -14.70
C ASP A 70 -5.83 13.94 -14.76
N ALA A 71 -6.66 13.98 -15.80
CA ALA A 71 -7.74 14.96 -15.94
C ALA A 71 -8.77 14.83 -14.80
N ILE A 72 -9.14 13.64 -14.41
CA ILE A 72 -10.09 13.40 -13.31
C ILE A 72 -9.40 13.55 -11.95
N ALA A 73 -8.22 12.97 -11.76
CA ALA A 73 -7.50 13.07 -10.51
C ALA A 73 -7.04 14.51 -10.18
N GLY A 74 -6.84 15.34 -11.20
CA GLY A 74 -6.46 16.74 -11.05
C GLY A 74 -7.62 17.69 -10.69
N ARG A 75 -8.87 17.20 -10.62
CA ARG A 75 -9.99 18.03 -10.19
C ARG A 75 -9.86 18.40 -8.73
N SER A 76 -10.18 19.65 -8.39
CA SER A 76 -10.01 20.18 -7.04
C SER A 76 -10.77 19.38 -5.98
N GLU A 77 -11.94 18.84 -6.34
CA GLU A 77 -12.78 18.03 -5.45
C GLU A 77 -12.07 16.76 -4.94
N PHE A 78 -11.17 16.21 -5.75
CA PHE A 78 -10.38 15.04 -5.41
C PHE A 78 -8.97 15.38 -4.94
N LEU A 79 -8.30 16.32 -5.64
CA LEU A 79 -6.89 16.64 -5.40
C LEU A 79 -6.65 17.17 -3.98
N THR A 80 -7.59 17.96 -3.45
CA THR A 80 -7.50 18.54 -2.10
C THR A 80 -8.21 17.71 -1.03
N ALA A 81 -8.86 16.60 -1.39
CA ALA A 81 -9.53 15.73 -0.44
C ALA A 81 -8.51 15.04 0.48
N TYR A 82 -8.85 14.99 1.77
CA TYR A 82 -8.10 14.23 2.77
C TYR A 82 -8.88 12.95 3.13
N THR A 83 -8.95 12.59 4.39
CA THR A 83 -9.76 11.45 4.83
C THR A 83 -11.24 11.85 4.88
N PRO A 84 -12.15 11.06 4.28
CA PRO A 84 -13.58 11.36 4.23
C PRO A 84 -14.28 11.02 5.56
N TYR A 85 -13.96 11.76 6.63
CA TYR A 85 -14.53 11.54 7.97
C TYR A 85 -16.03 11.85 8.05
N GLN A 86 -16.48 12.87 7.30
CA GLN A 86 -17.86 13.28 7.26
C GLN A 86 -18.55 12.75 5.99
N PRO A 87 -19.31 11.65 6.09
CA PRO A 87 -19.94 11.03 4.93
C PRO A 87 -20.83 12.01 4.15
N GLU A 88 -21.50 12.92 4.86
CA GLU A 88 -22.47 13.87 4.28
C GLU A 88 -21.86 14.74 3.17
N VAL A 89 -20.59 15.08 3.30
CA VAL A 89 -19.88 15.97 2.35
C VAL A 89 -18.83 15.25 1.51
N SER A 90 -18.67 13.96 1.67
CA SER A 90 -17.58 13.16 1.08
C SER A 90 -18.07 11.96 0.28
N GLN A 91 -19.33 11.95 -0.16
CA GLN A 91 -19.92 10.78 -0.83
C GLN A 91 -19.15 10.36 -2.10
N GLY A 92 -18.70 11.32 -2.91
CA GLY A 92 -17.90 11.02 -4.11
C GLY A 92 -16.57 10.34 -3.79
N THR A 93 -15.84 10.83 -2.79
CA THR A 93 -14.57 10.19 -2.34
C THR A 93 -14.81 8.81 -1.75
N LEU A 94 -15.86 8.64 -0.94
CA LEU A 94 -16.24 7.34 -0.38
C LEU A 94 -16.63 6.35 -1.46
N GLN A 95 -17.40 6.79 -2.47
CA GLN A 95 -17.77 5.95 -3.60
C GLN A 95 -16.54 5.45 -4.36
N VAL A 96 -15.58 6.33 -4.66
CA VAL A 96 -14.33 5.94 -5.34
C VAL A 96 -13.57 4.90 -4.53
N ILE A 97 -13.46 5.06 -3.21
CA ILE A 97 -12.80 4.05 -2.35
C ILE A 97 -13.56 2.72 -2.40
N TYR A 98 -14.89 2.75 -2.39
CA TYR A 98 -15.70 1.54 -2.50
C TYR A 98 -15.53 0.83 -3.85
N GLU A 99 -15.45 1.59 -4.94
CA GLU A 99 -15.17 1.08 -6.29
C GLU A 99 -13.76 0.47 -6.37
N TRP A 100 -12.75 1.15 -5.82
CA TRP A 100 -11.40 0.61 -5.66
C TRP A 100 -11.41 -0.75 -4.94
N GLN A 101 -12.03 -0.82 -3.78
CA GLN A 101 -12.16 -2.07 -3.01
C GLN A 101 -12.82 -3.17 -3.85
N THR A 102 -13.85 -2.81 -4.62
CA THR A 102 -14.56 -3.75 -5.49
C THR A 102 -13.66 -4.30 -6.59
N PHE A 103 -12.85 -3.44 -7.24
CA PHE A 103 -11.91 -3.88 -8.27
C PHE A 103 -10.85 -4.81 -7.68
N ILE A 104 -10.28 -4.48 -6.54
CA ILE A 104 -9.28 -5.33 -5.88
C ILE A 104 -9.89 -6.69 -5.47
N CYS A 105 -11.09 -6.70 -4.92
CA CYS A 105 -11.79 -7.95 -4.59
C CYS A 105 -12.05 -8.81 -5.83
N ARG A 106 -12.51 -8.20 -6.93
CA ARG A 106 -12.77 -8.92 -8.19
C ARG A 106 -11.50 -9.50 -8.81
N MET A 107 -10.39 -8.75 -8.80
CA MET A 107 -9.11 -9.23 -9.34
C MET A 107 -8.51 -10.36 -8.52
N THR A 108 -8.59 -10.28 -7.21
CA THR A 108 -7.99 -11.27 -6.31
C THR A 108 -8.90 -12.46 -6.02
N GLY A 109 -10.21 -12.32 -6.29
CA GLY A 109 -11.25 -13.28 -5.92
C GLY A 109 -11.54 -13.31 -4.42
N LEU A 110 -10.96 -12.40 -3.62
CA LEU A 110 -11.12 -12.33 -2.17
C LEU A 110 -12.28 -11.41 -1.76
N ASP A 111 -12.77 -11.56 -0.52
CA ASP A 111 -14.06 -11.02 -0.11
C ASP A 111 -14.03 -9.53 0.26
N VAL A 112 -12.93 -9.05 0.86
CA VAL A 112 -12.85 -7.69 1.42
C VAL A 112 -11.49 -7.07 1.13
N SER A 113 -11.49 -5.82 0.65
CA SER A 113 -10.29 -5.00 0.47
C SER A 113 -10.36 -3.73 1.30
N ASN A 114 -9.20 -3.16 1.63
CA ASN A 114 -9.09 -1.84 2.26
C ASN A 114 -8.98 -0.71 1.22
N ALA A 115 -8.98 0.53 1.71
CA ALA A 115 -8.93 1.73 0.88
C ALA A 115 -7.60 1.90 0.12
N SER A 116 -6.50 1.48 0.67
CA SER A 116 -5.15 1.38 0.04
C SER A 116 -4.09 1.00 1.06
N MET A 117 -2.89 0.71 0.55
CA MET A 117 -1.65 0.57 1.32
C MET A 117 -0.59 1.51 0.73
N TYR A 118 0.54 1.70 1.40
CA TYR A 118 1.59 2.59 0.88
C TYR A 118 2.22 2.02 -0.39
N ASP A 119 2.61 0.75 -0.34
CA ASP A 119 3.23 0.00 -1.43
C ASP A 119 3.07 -1.51 -1.19
N GLY A 120 3.50 -2.32 -2.15
CA GLY A 120 3.40 -3.77 -2.03
C GLY A 120 4.24 -4.37 -0.91
N ALA A 121 5.39 -3.77 -0.57
CA ALA A 121 6.27 -4.29 0.50
C ALA A 121 5.65 -4.08 1.89
N THR A 122 5.13 -2.88 2.16
CA THR A 122 4.42 -2.58 3.40
C THR A 122 3.11 -3.34 3.49
N ALA A 123 2.39 -3.49 2.38
CA ALA A 123 1.20 -4.33 2.32
C ALA A 123 1.50 -5.79 2.71
N LEU A 124 2.60 -6.36 2.20
CA LEU A 124 3.02 -7.71 2.57
C LEU A 124 3.38 -7.81 4.05
N SER A 125 4.09 -6.83 4.60
CA SER A 125 4.44 -6.80 6.02
C SER A 125 3.19 -6.79 6.92
N GLU A 126 2.21 -5.96 6.58
CA GLU A 126 0.93 -5.88 7.30
C GLU A 126 0.10 -7.17 7.15
N ALA A 127 0.11 -7.81 5.98
CA ALA A 127 -0.55 -9.09 5.75
C ALA A 127 0.04 -10.20 6.61
N VAL A 128 1.37 -10.23 6.73
CA VAL A 128 2.07 -11.18 7.61
C VAL A 128 1.68 -10.92 9.07
N MET A 129 1.72 -9.67 9.54
CA MET A 129 1.31 -9.33 10.91
C MET A 129 -0.13 -9.74 11.20
N LEU A 130 -1.04 -9.45 10.28
CA LEU A 130 -2.46 -9.81 10.38
C LEU A 130 -2.65 -11.31 10.54
N THR A 131 -2.00 -12.11 9.71
CA THR A 131 -2.13 -13.57 9.70
C THR A 131 -1.47 -14.23 10.91
N LEU A 132 -0.31 -13.74 11.33
CA LEU A 132 0.35 -14.19 12.56
C LEU A 132 -0.49 -13.87 13.81
N ALA A 133 -1.11 -12.69 13.86
CA ALA A 133 -2.00 -12.32 14.96
C ALA A 133 -3.27 -13.18 15.01
N ASP A 134 -3.80 -13.59 13.85
CA ASP A 134 -4.97 -14.49 13.79
C ASP A 134 -4.63 -15.88 14.28
N ARG A 135 -3.49 -16.43 13.85
CA ARG A 135 -2.99 -17.73 14.27
C ARG A 135 -2.39 -17.74 15.68
N ARG A 136 -2.14 -16.58 16.27
CA ARG A 136 -1.36 -16.43 17.51
C ARG A 136 0.02 -17.08 17.41
N SER A 137 0.61 -16.99 16.22
CA SER A 137 1.94 -17.49 15.90
C SER A 137 2.94 -16.33 15.84
N LYS A 138 4.22 -16.67 15.93
CA LYS A 138 5.32 -15.71 15.79
C LYS A 138 6.29 -16.08 14.66
N THR A 139 5.94 -17.07 13.84
CA THR A 139 6.80 -17.59 12.79
C THR A 139 6.15 -17.47 11.43
N VAL A 140 6.85 -16.88 10.47
CA VAL A 140 6.49 -16.80 9.06
C VAL A 140 7.54 -17.45 8.18
N VAL A 141 7.13 -18.11 7.09
CA VAL A 141 8.03 -18.60 6.06
C VAL A 141 7.94 -17.70 4.83
N LEU A 142 9.06 -17.09 4.45
CA LEU A 142 9.23 -16.31 3.22
C LEU A 142 9.99 -17.13 2.19
N PRO A 143 9.66 -17.10 0.88
CA PRO A 143 10.44 -17.75 -0.13
C PRO A 143 11.70 -16.94 -0.48
N ALA A 144 12.79 -17.60 -0.80
CA ALA A 144 14.00 -16.94 -1.34
C ALA A 144 13.76 -16.30 -2.71
N THR A 145 12.68 -16.69 -3.40
CA THR A 145 12.21 -16.11 -4.68
C THR A 145 11.39 -14.83 -4.54
N LEU A 146 11.14 -14.38 -3.30
CA LEU A 146 10.47 -13.12 -3.00
C LEU A 146 11.37 -11.93 -3.40
N ASN A 147 10.75 -10.85 -3.87
CA ASN A 147 11.46 -9.58 -4.09
C ASN A 147 12.34 -9.22 -2.87
N PRO A 148 13.65 -9.04 -3.03
CA PRO A 148 14.58 -8.84 -1.91
C PRO A 148 14.28 -7.58 -1.10
N ARG A 149 13.65 -6.56 -1.71
CA ARG A 149 13.20 -5.36 -0.99
C ARG A 149 12.01 -5.69 -0.08
N TYR A 150 11.05 -6.47 -0.57
CA TYR A 150 9.90 -6.94 0.21
C TYR A 150 10.37 -7.82 1.38
N HIS A 151 11.28 -8.75 1.08
CA HIS A 151 11.89 -9.60 2.11
C HIS A 151 12.52 -8.77 3.23
N ARG A 152 13.26 -7.70 2.87
CA ARG A 152 13.92 -6.81 3.83
C ARG A 152 12.92 -6.06 4.71
N VAL A 153 11.83 -5.53 4.13
CA VAL A 153 10.78 -4.81 4.86
C VAL A 153 10.10 -5.75 5.86
N VAL A 154 9.64 -6.92 5.42
CA VAL A 154 9.01 -7.91 6.30
C VAL A 154 9.96 -8.33 7.42
N SER A 155 11.20 -8.68 7.08
CA SER A 155 12.20 -9.11 8.08
C SER A 155 12.52 -8.02 9.11
N THR A 156 12.53 -6.76 8.70
CA THR A 156 12.76 -5.63 9.61
C THR A 156 11.61 -5.50 10.62
N THR A 157 10.37 -5.56 10.13
CA THR A 157 9.17 -5.50 11.00
C THR A 157 9.11 -6.70 11.94
N MET A 158 9.30 -7.90 11.43
CA MET A 158 9.25 -9.12 12.25
C MET A 158 10.31 -9.13 13.33
N ARG A 159 11.54 -8.70 13.01
CA ARG A 159 12.64 -8.56 13.99
C ARG A 159 12.27 -7.55 15.10
N GLY A 160 11.68 -6.41 14.71
CA GLY A 160 11.24 -5.38 15.68
C GLY A 160 10.19 -5.91 16.66
N MET A 161 9.38 -6.89 16.23
CA MET A 161 8.38 -7.54 17.07
C MET A 161 8.89 -8.78 17.83
N GLY A 162 10.14 -9.19 17.61
CA GLY A 162 10.70 -10.43 18.16
C GLY A 162 10.11 -11.69 17.54
N TYR A 163 9.69 -11.62 16.26
CA TYR A 163 9.12 -12.75 15.52
C TYR A 163 10.17 -13.39 14.61
N GLU A 164 9.98 -14.66 14.32
CA GLU A 164 10.88 -15.47 13.51
C GLU A 164 10.51 -15.41 12.03
N VAL A 165 11.52 -15.26 11.18
CA VAL A 165 11.41 -15.38 9.73
C VAL A 165 12.27 -16.56 9.27
N LYS A 166 11.61 -17.61 8.79
CA LYS A 166 12.27 -18.72 8.09
C LYS A 166 12.30 -18.44 6.59
N VAL A 167 13.31 -18.91 5.87
CA VAL A 167 13.44 -18.67 4.42
C VAL A 167 13.46 -20.01 3.70
N ALA A 168 12.42 -20.28 2.91
CA ALA A 168 12.35 -21.45 2.05
C ALA A 168 13.27 -21.26 0.83
N PRO A 169 14.15 -22.20 0.51
CA PRO A 169 15.09 -22.08 -0.59
C PRO A 169 14.40 -22.10 -1.96
N ALA A 170 15.11 -21.62 -2.97
CA ALA A 170 14.73 -21.79 -4.38
C ALA A 170 15.33 -23.09 -4.91
N GLY A 171 14.56 -23.77 -5.76
CA GLY A 171 15.04 -24.88 -6.58
C GLY A 171 15.91 -24.41 -7.74
N ALA A 172 16.50 -25.36 -8.45
CA ALA A 172 17.37 -25.08 -9.61
C ALA A 172 16.63 -24.42 -10.78
N ASP A 173 15.30 -24.55 -10.83
CA ASP A 173 14.42 -23.93 -11.83
C ASP A 173 14.02 -22.47 -11.48
N GLY A 174 14.51 -21.95 -10.36
CA GLY A 174 14.20 -20.60 -9.90
C GLY A 174 12.81 -20.45 -9.26
N ARG A 175 12.16 -21.56 -8.89
CA ARG A 175 10.91 -21.60 -8.14
C ARG A 175 11.17 -21.98 -6.69
N VAL A 176 10.16 -21.83 -5.84
CA VAL A 176 10.24 -22.34 -4.46
C VAL A 176 10.46 -23.85 -4.46
N ASP A 177 11.43 -24.32 -3.71
CA ASP A 177 11.58 -25.76 -3.42
C ASP A 177 10.47 -26.18 -2.45
N VAL A 178 9.43 -26.80 -3.01
CA VAL A 178 8.24 -27.21 -2.25
C VAL A 178 8.55 -28.29 -1.22
N GLN A 179 9.52 -29.18 -1.47
CA GLN A 179 9.90 -30.20 -0.50
C GLN A 179 10.61 -29.59 0.71
N ALA A 180 11.54 -28.67 0.45
CA ALA A 180 12.20 -27.92 1.51
C ALA A 180 11.21 -27.03 2.28
N LEU A 181 10.27 -26.40 1.58
CA LEU A 181 9.18 -25.64 2.22
C LEU A 181 8.36 -26.55 3.16
N ALA A 182 7.94 -27.72 2.70
CA ALA A 182 7.16 -28.66 3.50
C ALA A 182 7.89 -29.12 4.76
N ALA A 183 9.21 -29.28 4.69
CA ALA A 183 10.04 -29.64 5.85
C ALA A 183 10.18 -28.48 6.88
N MET A 184 9.90 -27.24 6.48
CA MET A 184 10.02 -26.05 7.33
C MET A 184 8.70 -25.62 7.98
N VAL A 185 7.57 -26.06 7.43
CA VAL A 185 6.23 -25.65 7.88
C VAL A 185 5.68 -26.69 8.84
N ASP A 186 5.47 -26.28 10.07
CA ASP A 186 4.86 -27.06 11.15
C ASP A 186 3.74 -26.25 11.83
N ASP A 187 3.14 -26.79 12.90
CA ASP A 187 2.05 -26.13 13.64
C ASP A 187 2.43 -24.76 14.26
N SER A 188 3.73 -24.47 14.41
CA SER A 188 4.22 -23.18 14.91
C SER A 188 4.17 -22.08 13.87
N VAL A 189 4.15 -22.44 12.57
CA VAL A 189 4.13 -21.50 11.46
C VAL A 189 2.73 -20.90 11.28
N GLY A 190 2.62 -19.57 11.36
CA GLY A 190 1.34 -18.88 11.21
C GLY A 190 1.02 -18.48 9.78
N ALA A 191 2.06 -18.25 8.97
CA ALA A 191 1.90 -17.82 7.58
C ALA A 191 3.01 -18.35 6.67
N VAL A 192 2.62 -18.72 5.45
CA VAL A 192 3.50 -18.99 4.31
C VAL A 192 3.25 -17.91 3.28
N VAL A 193 4.32 -17.29 2.77
CA VAL A 193 4.24 -16.28 1.71
C VAL A 193 4.58 -16.90 0.36
N VAL A 194 3.86 -16.51 -0.68
CA VAL A 194 4.22 -16.79 -2.08
C VAL A 194 4.18 -15.49 -2.88
N GLN A 195 5.17 -15.26 -3.73
CA GLN A 195 5.11 -14.21 -4.76
C GLN A 195 4.89 -14.88 -6.12
N ASN A 196 3.83 -14.47 -6.83
CA ASN A 196 3.52 -15.06 -8.13
C ASN A 196 3.05 -14.00 -9.15
N PRO A 197 3.75 -13.82 -10.29
CA PRO A 197 5.07 -14.38 -10.60
C PRO A 197 6.13 -13.95 -9.57
N ASN A 198 7.16 -14.78 -9.37
CA ASN A 198 8.20 -14.49 -8.41
C ASN A 198 9.20 -13.44 -8.92
N TYR A 199 10.16 -13.04 -8.07
CA TYR A 199 11.13 -12.00 -8.43
C TYR A 199 12.04 -12.37 -9.61
N LEU A 200 12.24 -13.66 -9.86
CA LEU A 200 13.02 -14.18 -10.98
C LEU A 200 12.19 -14.32 -12.26
N GLY A 201 10.91 -13.91 -12.24
CA GLY A 201 10.00 -13.99 -13.39
C GLY A 201 9.39 -15.38 -13.62
N GLN A 202 9.56 -16.31 -12.69
CA GLN A 202 8.98 -17.64 -12.78
C GLN A 202 7.55 -17.66 -12.21
N VAL A 203 6.69 -18.47 -12.80
CA VAL A 203 5.36 -18.78 -12.26
C VAL A 203 5.50 -19.93 -11.27
N GLU A 204 5.15 -19.71 -10.03
CA GLU A 204 5.27 -20.69 -8.94
C GLU A 204 4.20 -21.79 -9.04
N ASP A 205 4.49 -22.95 -8.46
CA ASP A 205 3.47 -24.00 -8.23
C ASP A 205 2.63 -23.61 -7.00
N VAL A 206 1.69 -22.70 -7.23
CA VAL A 206 0.86 -22.13 -6.16
C VAL A 206 -0.04 -23.17 -5.50
N ASP A 207 -0.46 -24.20 -6.23
CA ASP A 207 -1.32 -25.26 -5.69
C ASP A 207 -0.52 -26.14 -4.71
N ALA A 208 0.71 -26.52 -5.05
CA ALA A 208 1.58 -27.27 -4.15
C ALA A 208 1.97 -26.48 -2.90
N ILE A 209 2.33 -25.20 -3.05
CA ILE A 209 2.63 -24.30 -1.93
C ILE A 209 1.40 -24.13 -1.02
N SER A 210 0.22 -23.97 -1.61
CA SER A 210 -1.04 -23.87 -0.87
C SER A 210 -1.33 -25.15 -0.06
N ALA A 211 -1.11 -26.31 -0.65
CA ALA A 211 -1.31 -27.58 0.04
C ALA A 211 -0.43 -27.69 1.30
N VAL A 212 0.83 -27.27 1.24
CA VAL A 212 1.76 -27.24 2.40
C VAL A 212 1.22 -26.31 3.49
N ALA A 213 0.76 -25.11 3.14
CA ALA A 213 0.20 -24.17 4.11
C ALA A 213 -1.07 -24.73 4.76
N GLN A 214 -2.00 -25.28 3.98
CA GLN A 214 -3.28 -25.82 4.45
C GLN A 214 -3.12 -27.02 5.37
N GLN A 215 -2.21 -27.96 5.05
CA GLN A 215 -1.94 -29.14 5.87
C GLN A 215 -1.52 -28.76 7.31
N ASN A 216 -0.82 -27.66 7.46
CA ASN A 216 -0.35 -27.14 8.75
C ASN A 216 -1.23 -26.00 9.30
N LYS A 217 -2.39 -25.75 8.69
CA LYS A 217 -3.32 -24.69 9.08
C LYS A 217 -2.69 -23.28 9.06
N ALA A 218 -1.55 -23.11 8.39
CA ALA A 218 -0.93 -21.81 8.19
C ALA A 218 -1.74 -20.98 7.16
N HIS A 219 -1.76 -19.67 7.32
CA HIS A 219 -2.32 -18.81 6.28
C HIS A 219 -1.39 -18.77 5.06
N LEU A 220 -1.97 -18.83 3.86
CA LEU A 220 -1.25 -18.49 2.64
C LEU A 220 -1.44 -17.01 2.36
N VAL A 221 -0.33 -16.27 2.25
CA VAL A 221 -0.29 -14.85 1.87
C VAL A 221 0.30 -14.74 0.47
N ALA A 222 -0.51 -14.27 -0.47
CA ALA A 222 -0.11 -14.10 -1.86
C ALA A 222 0.37 -12.67 -2.14
N SER A 223 1.61 -12.51 -2.58
CA SER A 223 2.12 -11.26 -3.16
C SER A 223 2.06 -11.37 -4.67
N VAL A 224 1.30 -10.51 -5.35
CA VAL A 224 1.02 -10.65 -6.77
C VAL A 224 1.26 -9.35 -7.53
N ASN A 225 1.67 -9.50 -8.80
CA ASN A 225 1.54 -8.41 -9.76
C ASN A 225 0.09 -8.39 -10.27
N PRO A 226 -0.67 -7.32 -10.04
CA PRO A 226 -2.09 -7.32 -10.36
C PRO A 226 -2.38 -7.48 -11.86
N VAL A 227 -1.49 -7.03 -12.75
CA VAL A 227 -1.64 -7.22 -14.21
C VAL A 227 -1.58 -8.70 -14.59
N SER A 228 -0.75 -9.49 -13.89
CA SER A 228 -0.63 -10.93 -14.19
C SER A 228 -1.90 -11.73 -13.88
N LEU A 229 -2.79 -11.20 -13.03
CA LEU A 229 -4.06 -11.85 -12.70
C LEU A 229 -5.05 -11.89 -13.86
N SER A 230 -4.76 -11.17 -14.96
CA SER A 230 -5.53 -11.30 -16.21
C SER A 230 -5.34 -12.64 -16.93
N VAL A 231 -4.28 -13.39 -16.60
CA VAL A 231 -3.90 -14.65 -17.27
C VAL A 231 -3.52 -15.77 -16.30
N LEU A 232 -3.28 -15.47 -15.03
CA LEU A 232 -2.93 -16.44 -14.00
C LEU A 232 -4.10 -16.68 -13.05
N LYS A 233 -4.09 -17.81 -12.35
CA LYS A 233 -5.03 -18.10 -11.25
C LYS A 233 -5.04 -16.97 -10.25
N THR A 234 -6.22 -16.57 -9.81
CA THR A 234 -6.38 -15.58 -8.73
C THR A 234 -5.96 -16.16 -7.38
N PRO A 235 -5.55 -15.31 -6.42
CA PRO A 235 -5.24 -15.74 -5.06
C PRO A 235 -6.31 -16.61 -4.39
N ALA A 236 -7.58 -16.30 -4.62
CA ALA A 236 -8.69 -17.10 -4.07
C ALA A 236 -8.76 -18.51 -4.64
N GLU A 237 -8.47 -18.69 -5.95
CA GLU A 237 -8.55 -20.00 -6.61
C GLU A 237 -7.54 -21.00 -6.07
N TYR A 238 -6.39 -20.54 -5.55
CA TYR A 238 -5.41 -21.41 -4.89
C TYR A 238 -5.43 -21.30 -3.35
N GLY A 239 -6.49 -20.71 -2.79
CA GLY A 239 -6.75 -20.74 -1.34
C GLY A 239 -5.94 -19.76 -0.50
N ALA A 240 -5.45 -18.65 -1.06
CA ALA A 240 -4.82 -17.60 -0.28
C ALA A 240 -5.83 -16.95 0.68
N SER A 241 -5.39 -16.72 1.92
CA SER A 241 -6.20 -16.00 2.92
C SER A 241 -6.11 -14.49 2.77
N VAL A 242 -4.98 -14.02 2.26
CA VAL A 242 -4.69 -12.59 2.02
C VAL A 242 -3.93 -12.47 0.71
N ALA A 243 -4.28 -11.47 -0.09
CA ALA A 243 -3.55 -11.07 -1.28
C ALA A 243 -3.09 -9.63 -1.14
N VAL A 244 -1.85 -9.37 -1.53
CA VAL A 244 -1.22 -8.04 -1.53
C VAL A 244 -0.45 -7.83 -2.82
N GLY A 245 -0.16 -6.59 -3.13
CA GLY A 245 0.69 -6.23 -4.25
C GLY A 245 0.80 -4.72 -4.41
N ASP A 246 1.39 -4.32 -5.52
CA ASP A 246 1.50 -2.92 -5.90
C ASP A 246 0.67 -2.65 -7.15
N ALA A 247 -0.28 -1.75 -7.05
CA ALA A 247 -1.16 -1.36 -8.15
C ALA A 247 -0.62 -0.15 -8.95
N GLN A 248 0.67 0.18 -8.81
CA GLN A 248 1.34 1.22 -9.60
C GLN A 248 1.05 1.09 -11.11
N PRO A 249 1.03 -0.12 -11.72
CA PRO A 249 0.73 -0.28 -13.14
C PRO A 249 -0.65 0.23 -13.57
N PHE A 250 -1.57 0.44 -12.64
CA PHE A 250 -2.91 0.97 -12.92
C PHE A 250 -2.95 2.49 -12.82
N GLY A 251 -2.30 3.18 -13.76
CA GLY A 251 -2.42 4.62 -13.91
C GLY A 251 -1.57 5.49 -12.96
N VAL A 252 -0.59 4.90 -12.26
CA VAL A 252 0.36 5.65 -11.43
C VAL A 252 1.71 5.69 -12.15
N PRO A 253 2.24 6.88 -12.47
CA PRO A 253 3.55 6.99 -13.14
C PRO A 253 4.67 6.52 -12.23
N VAL A 254 5.78 6.06 -12.82
CA VAL A 254 6.96 5.58 -12.08
C VAL A 254 7.60 6.67 -11.21
N SER A 255 7.56 7.92 -11.64
CA SER A 255 7.92 9.15 -10.88
C SER A 255 9.04 8.97 -9.85
N TRP A 256 10.33 8.92 -10.24
CA TRP A 256 11.47 8.83 -9.30
C TRP A 256 11.45 7.65 -8.30
N GLY A 257 10.59 6.68 -8.53
CA GLY A 257 10.42 5.52 -7.65
C GLY A 257 9.29 5.63 -6.64
N GLY A 258 8.35 6.53 -6.83
CA GLY A 258 7.17 6.69 -5.99
C GLY A 258 6.52 8.08 -6.07
N PRO A 259 5.41 8.27 -5.36
CA PRO A 259 4.74 7.30 -4.48
C PRO A 259 4.11 6.14 -5.26
N LEU A 260 4.10 4.96 -4.64
CA LEU A 260 3.47 3.75 -5.18
C LEU A 260 2.00 3.61 -4.70
N LEU A 261 1.40 2.44 -4.94
CA LEU A 261 0.04 2.16 -4.52
C LEU A 261 -0.10 0.70 -4.09
N GLY A 262 0.07 0.42 -2.81
CA GLY A 262 -0.19 -0.91 -2.26
C GLY A 262 -1.68 -1.24 -2.21
N PHE A 263 -2.00 -2.51 -2.34
CA PHE A 263 -3.33 -3.05 -2.08
C PHE A 263 -3.27 -4.24 -1.13
N MET A 264 -4.40 -4.49 -0.45
CA MET A 264 -4.59 -5.67 0.38
C MET A 264 -6.05 -6.11 0.32
N ALA A 265 -6.26 -7.39 0.02
CA ALA A 265 -7.55 -8.05 0.15
C ALA A 265 -7.44 -9.30 1.01
N CYS A 266 -8.52 -9.70 1.66
CA CYS A 266 -8.55 -10.88 2.51
C CYS A 266 -9.91 -11.60 2.46
N VAL A 267 -9.91 -12.84 2.95
CA VAL A 267 -11.16 -13.60 3.20
C VAL A 267 -11.98 -12.93 4.29
N ASP A 268 -13.31 -13.10 4.25
CA ASP A 268 -14.27 -12.42 5.15
C ASP A 268 -13.94 -12.59 6.64
N LYS A 269 -13.48 -13.77 7.04
CA LYS A 269 -13.12 -14.04 8.45
C LYS A 269 -12.03 -13.12 9.01
N LEU A 270 -11.17 -12.54 8.15
CA LEU A 270 -10.06 -11.68 8.53
C LEU A 270 -10.40 -10.17 8.47
N LYS A 271 -11.56 -9.77 7.95
CA LYS A 271 -11.93 -8.36 7.73
C LYS A 271 -11.79 -7.46 8.96
N ARG A 272 -12.01 -8.00 10.16
CA ARG A 272 -11.87 -7.23 11.41
C ARG A 272 -10.42 -6.97 11.82
N ARG A 273 -9.47 -7.61 11.14
CA ARG A 273 -8.02 -7.42 11.33
C ARG A 273 -7.36 -6.66 10.19
N LEU A 274 -8.10 -6.45 9.09
CA LEU A 274 -7.60 -5.75 7.91
C LEU A 274 -7.15 -4.33 8.29
N PRO A 275 -5.89 -3.92 8.01
CA PRO A 275 -5.42 -2.57 8.33
C PRO A 275 -6.04 -1.52 7.41
N GLY A 276 -5.96 -0.25 7.81
CA GLY A 276 -6.44 0.87 7.01
C GLY A 276 -7.96 1.02 6.99
N ARG A 277 -8.44 1.97 6.19
CA ARG A 277 -9.86 2.31 6.05
C ARG A 277 -10.61 1.27 5.24
N VAL A 278 -11.87 1.09 5.58
CA VAL A 278 -12.82 0.28 4.79
C VAL A 278 -14.11 1.06 4.64
N VAL A 279 -14.56 1.21 3.40
CA VAL A 279 -15.83 1.85 3.07
C VAL A 279 -16.89 0.78 2.82
N GLY A 280 -18.08 0.99 3.35
CA GLY A 280 -19.25 0.16 3.12
C GLY A 280 -20.37 0.94 2.43
N ALA A 281 -21.14 0.26 1.59
CA ALA A 281 -22.37 0.78 1.06
C ALA A 281 -23.48 0.67 2.11
N THR A 282 -24.38 1.65 2.15
CA THR A 282 -25.50 1.70 3.06
C THR A 282 -26.71 2.39 2.40
N THR A 283 -27.83 2.43 3.08
CA THR A 283 -28.99 3.23 2.70
C THR A 283 -29.37 4.15 3.84
N ASP A 284 -29.83 5.35 3.52
CA ASP A 284 -30.33 6.31 4.49
C ASP A 284 -31.79 5.93 4.92
N ASN A 285 -32.34 6.71 5.83
CA ASN A 285 -33.72 6.52 6.31
C ASN A 285 -34.81 6.82 5.25
N ARG A 286 -34.44 7.32 4.07
CA ARG A 286 -35.30 7.55 2.90
C ARG A 286 -35.09 6.49 1.81
N GLY A 287 -34.22 5.49 2.06
CA GLY A 287 -33.88 4.44 1.11
C GLY A 287 -32.88 4.89 0.02
N GLN A 288 -32.23 6.04 0.16
CA GLN A 288 -31.19 6.48 -0.76
C GLN A 288 -29.88 5.78 -0.48
N SER A 289 -29.23 5.28 -1.52
CA SER A 289 -27.90 4.64 -1.42
C SER A 289 -26.85 5.67 -1.04
N GLY A 290 -25.92 5.26 -0.20
CA GLY A 290 -24.80 6.08 0.23
C GLY A 290 -23.64 5.22 0.72
N TYR A 291 -22.52 5.88 1.09
CA TYR A 291 -21.30 5.24 1.51
C TYR A 291 -20.83 5.80 2.85
N VAL A 292 -20.24 4.96 3.67
CA VAL A 292 -19.74 5.33 5.01
C VAL A 292 -18.42 4.61 5.31
N LEU A 293 -17.61 5.20 6.18
CA LEU A 293 -16.48 4.49 6.78
C LEU A 293 -17.00 3.44 7.76
N THR A 294 -16.49 2.22 7.63
CA THR A 294 -16.90 1.08 8.49
C THR A 294 -15.72 0.57 9.32
N LEU A 295 -16.02 -0.25 10.33
CA LEU A 295 -15.01 -0.91 11.18
C LEU A 295 -14.00 0.06 11.83
N GLN A 296 -14.36 1.32 12.04
CA GLN A 296 -13.46 2.37 12.56
C GLN A 296 -12.90 2.06 13.96
N THR A 297 -13.61 1.25 14.75
CA THR A 297 -13.18 0.90 16.12
C THR A 297 -11.84 0.18 16.22
N ARG A 298 -11.30 -0.35 15.11
CA ARG A 298 -9.97 -0.99 15.04
C ARG A 298 -8.84 -0.01 14.71
N GLU A 299 -9.17 1.25 14.40
CA GLU A 299 -8.22 2.25 13.94
C GLU A 299 -7.47 2.94 15.09
N GLN A 300 -6.31 3.50 14.78
CA GLN A 300 -5.39 4.10 15.76
C GLN A 300 -6.00 5.26 16.54
N HIS A 301 -6.81 6.12 15.91
CA HIS A 301 -7.44 7.25 16.60
C HIS A 301 -8.46 6.84 17.67
N ILE A 302 -8.92 5.59 17.65
CA ILE A 302 -9.81 5.00 18.66
C ILE A 302 -9.04 4.07 19.59
N ARG A 303 -8.30 3.11 19.03
CA ARG A 303 -7.62 2.05 19.80
C ARG A 303 -6.24 2.45 20.32
N ARG A 304 -5.66 3.54 19.82
CA ARG A 304 -4.32 4.03 20.19
C ARG A 304 -3.26 2.93 20.06
N GLU A 305 -2.49 2.64 21.10
CA GLU A 305 -1.46 1.60 21.13
C GLU A 305 -2.00 0.17 20.89
N LYS A 306 -3.30 -0.03 21.04
CA LYS A 306 -3.97 -1.33 20.81
C LYS A 306 -4.53 -1.46 19.39
N ALA A 307 -4.29 -0.49 18.52
CA ALA A 307 -4.72 -0.58 17.13
C ALA A 307 -4.03 -1.75 16.42
N THR A 308 -4.72 -2.31 15.43
CA THR A 308 -4.19 -3.43 14.63
C THR A 308 -2.97 -2.99 13.82
N SER A 309 -2.93 -1.72 13.40
CA SER A 309 -1.89 -1.16 12.54
C SER A 309 -1.86 0.35 12.67
N ASN A 310 -0.76 0.97 12.20
CA ASN A 310 -0.60 2.41 12.06
C ASN A 310 -1.05 2.94 10.69
N ILE A 311 -1.61 2.08 9.85
CA ILE A 311 -2.11 2.44 8.51
C ILE A 311 -3.35 3.33 8.64
N CYS A 312 -3.42 4.40 7.84
CA CYS A 312 -4.48 5.40 7.85
C CYS A 312 -5.04 5.62 6.42
N SER A 313 -4.99 6.86 5.92
CA SER A 313 -5.54 7.22 4.60
C SER A 313 -4.65 6.80 3.42
N ASN A 314 -3.36 6.63 3.66
CA ASN A 314 -2.35 6.13 2.72
C ASN A 314 -2.32 6.87 1.37
N GLN A 315 -2.52 6.11 0.28
CA GLN A 315 -2.39 6.56 -1.10
C GLN A 315 -3.75 6.83 -1.75
N GLY A 316 -4.63 7.56 -1.08
CA GLY A 316 -6.01 7.80 -1.54
C GLY A 316 -6.09 8.38 -2.95
N LEU A 317 -5.25 9.37 -3.30
CA LEU A 317 -5.22 9.95 -4.65
C LEU A 317 -4.72 8.95 -5.71
N ASN A 318 -3.74 8.11 -5.38
CA ASN A 318 -3.27 7.06 -6.29
C ASN A 318 -4.33 5.96 -6.45
N ALA A 319 -5.06 5.62 -5.39
CA ALA A 319 -6.20 4.70 -5.48
C ALA A 319 -7.31 5.25 -6.39
N LEU A 320 -7.58 6.57 -6.34
CA LEU A 320 -8.47 7.22 -7.29
C LEU A 320 -7.95 7.10 -8.74
N LYS A 321 -6.66 7.39 -8.98
CA LYS A 321 -6.04 7.22 -10.30
C LYS A 321 -6.22 5.81 -10.82
N ALA A 322 -5.95 4.81 -9.99
CA ALA A 322 -6.10 3.41 -10.36
C ALA A 322 -7.57 3.02 -10.58
N THR A 323 -8.50 3.57 -9.82
CA THR A 323 -9.94 3.37 -10.02
C THR A 323 -10.37 3.89 -11.39
N VAL A 324 -9.98 5.12 -11.73
CA VAL A 324 -10.26 5.72 -13.06
C VAL A 324 -9.62 4.90 -14.19
N TYR A 325 -8.39 4.41 -13.97
CA TYR A 325 -7.68 3.57 -14.95
C TYR A 325 -8.42 2.25 -15.24
N MET A 326 -9.02 1.65 -14.21
CA MET A 326 -9.69 0.34 -14.31
C MET A 326 -11.16 0.44 -14.76
N SER A 327 -11.74 1.66 -14.75
CA SER A 327 -13.13 1.92 -15.16
C SER A 327 -13.25 2.13 -16.67
#